data_f734b1dc62fdfd8fc2e85af74fb654a2
#
_entry.id   f734b1dc62fdfd8fc2e85af74fb654a2
#
_cell.length_a   1.000
_cell.length_b   1.000
_cell.length_c   1.000
_cell.angle_alpha   90.00
_cell.angle_beta   90.00
_cell.angle_gamma   90.00
#
_symmetry.space_group_name_H-M   'P 1'
#
loop_
_entity.id
_entity.type
_entity.pdbx_description
1 polymer ?
#
loop_
_entity_poly.entity_id
_entity_poly.type
_entity_poly.pdbx_seq_one_letter_code
_entity_poly.pdbx_strand_id
1 'polypeptide(L)'
;MGNWNQSQPRKKAVVASVNHYATPSRRQFLIGAGGIVTSAILPTLAEANVPVPYDWNATPPTDNRPGFIEWMQKNRGEDPNFLGQRWDRYQALLAHQDLWDKRNKRAYLLTPREEFVTKANLDRAYEWHYLDIGYGVTITGPHTVARMTNSIDVQLGDKVLEIGTGSGYQSAYLSNLTDKVFSIEIIKPLAERTRGIYDALITKGYTEYKAITTRSADGYYGWKEEAPFDKIIVTCGIDHIPPPLLQQLKPNGIMVIPVGPPGAQHVLKVMKEQAADGTFSVVRSDIYHGGTLSFVPFTKLGGAGITGTHNGD
;
A
#
# COMPACT_ATOMS: atom_id res chain seq x y z
N MET A 1 -14.82 -32.43 48.49
CA MET A 1 -15.86 -33.46 48.26
C MET A 1 -16.63 -33.02 47.01
N GLY A 2 -16.73 -33.88 45.98
CA GLY A 2 -17.58 -33.67 44.80
C GLY A 2 -16.84 -33.79 43.49
N ASN A 3 -16.37 -35.01 43.12
CA ASN A 3 -16.01 -35.40 41.74
C ASN A 3 -17.21 -35.37 40.83
N TRP A 4 -17.07 -34.76 39.65
CA TRP A 4 -17.86 -35.18 38.47
C TRP A 4 -16.95 -35.37 37.24
N ASN A 5 -16.78 -36.63 36.94
CA ASN A 5 -16.19 -37.18 35.73
C ASN A 5 -17.31 -37.38 34.72
N GLN A 6 -17.21 -36.79 33.50
CA GLN A 6 -18.01 -37.24 32.36
C GLN A 6 -17.21 -37.25 31.07
N SER A 7 -17.11 -38.42 30.58
CA SER A 7 -16.55 -38.96 29.37
C SER A 7 -17.12 -38.32 28.09
N GLN A 8 -16.22 -38.00 27.14
CA GLN A 8 -16.58 -37.65 25.75
C GLN A 8 -16.64 -38.91 24.87
N PRO A 9 -17.58 -39.03 23.92
CA PRO A 9 -17.61 -40.10 22.95
C PRO A 9 -16.72 -39.81 21.73
N ARG A 10 -15.94 -40.84 21.34
CA ARG A 10 -15.12 -40.89 20.12
C ARG A 10 -16.01 -40.86 18.88
N LYS A 11 -15.75 -39.96 17.94
CA LYS A 11 -16.31 -39.96 16.58
C LYS A 11 -15.43 -40.81 15.66
N LYS A 12 -16.07 -41.78 14.99
CA LYS A 12 -15.50 -42.68 14.00
C LYS A 12 -15.09 -41.98 12.73
N ALA A 13 -13.92 -42.31 12.20
CA ALA A 13 -13.47 -41.92 10.87
C ALA A 13 -14.30 -42.62 9.80
N VAL A 14 -14.76 -41.87 8.80
CA VAL A 14 -15.37 -42.41 7.58
C VAL A 14 -14.31 -42.33 6.49
N VAL A 15 -13.94 -43.50 6.00
CA VAL A 15 -13.06 -43.69 4.83
C VAL A 15 -13.92 -43.58 3.58
N ALA A 16 -13.63 -42.61 2.72
CA ALA A 16 -14.25 -42.47 1.41
C ALA A 16 -13.36 -43.12 0.34
N SER A 17 -13.96 -44.03 -0.40
CA SER A 17 -13.38 -44.88 -1.45
C SER A 17 -13.00 -44.06 -2.70
N VAL A 18 -11.85 -44.42 -3.28
CA VAL A 18 -11.34 -43.92 -4.55
C VAL A 18 -12.03 -44.65 -5.69
N ASN A 19 -12.73 -43.95 -6.56
CA ASN A 19 -13.25 -44.48 -7.82
C ASN A 19 -12.25 -44.32 -8.94
N HIS A 20 -11.82 -45.46 -9.51
CA HIS A 20 -11.05 -45.56 -10.73
C HIS A 20 -11.96 -45.24 -11.94
N TYR A 21 -11.55 -44.30 -12.77
CA TYR A 21 -12.12 -44.15 -14.11
C TYR A 21 -11.25 -44.86 -15.15
N ALA A 22 -11.90 -45.79 -15.85
CA ALA A 22 -11.34 -46.59 -16.92
C ALA A 22 -11.19 -45.79 -18.22
N THR A 23 -10.12 -46.03 -18.93
CA THR A 23 -9.83 -45.57 -20.28
C THR A 23 -10.65 -46.34 -21.33
N PRO A 24 -11.25 -45.73 -22.35
CA PRO A 24 -11.81 -46.44 -23.49
C PRO A 24 -10.77 -46.61 -24.61
N SER A 25 -10.73 -47.83 -25.14
CA SER A 25 -9.91 -48.31 -26.24
C SER A 25 -10.33 -47.76 -27.60
N ARG A 26 -9.31 -47.62 -28.49
CA ARG A 26 -9.46 -47.35 -29.92
C ARG A 26 -10.33 -48.40 -30.62
N ARG A 27 -11.31 -47.93 -31.41
CA ARG A 27 -11.86 -48.65 -32.55
C ARG A 27 -11.86 -47.76 -33.79
N GLN A 28 -11.21 -48.27 -34.81
CA GLN A 28 -11.22 -47.78 -36.17
C GLN A 28 -12.61 -47.98 -36.81
N PHE A 29 -13.09 -47.02 -37.57
CA PHE A 29 -14.07 -47.24 -38.63
C PHE A 29 -13.71 -46.42 -39.88
N LEU A 30 -13.85 -47.11 -40.99
CA LEU A 30 -13.52 -46.69 -42.34
C LEU A 30 -14.69 -45.90 -43.01
N ILE A 31 -14.31 -44.87 -43.73
CA ILE A 31 -14.78 -44.38 -45.05
C ILE A 31 -16.29 -44.33 -45.34
N GLY A 32 -16.73 -43.09 -45.60
CA GLY A 32 -17.92 -42.75 -46.39
C GLY A 32 -17.78 -41.33 -46.88
N ALA A 33 -17.63 -41.16 -48.22
CA ALA A 33 -17.45 -39.87 -48.87
C ALA A 33 -18.78 -39.09 -49.00
N GLY A 34 -18.76 -37.77 -48.82
CA GLY A 34 -19.87 -36.90 -49.08
C GLY A 34 -19.66 -35.52 -48.42
N GLY A 35 -19.09 -34.60 -49.17
CA GLY A 35 -18.65 -33.31 -48.65
C GLY A 35 -19.75 -32.34 -48.29
N ILE A 36 -19.60 -31.65 -47.18
CA ILE A 36 -19.87 -30.24 -46.98
C ILE A 36 -18.76 -29.73 -46.09
N VAL A 37 -17.88 -28.89 -46.64
CA VAL A 37 -16.84 -28.21 -45.85
C VAL A 37 -17.56 -27.06 -45.15
N THR A 38 -18.05 -27.30 -43.96
CA THR A 38 -18.35 -26.22 -43.01
C THR A 38 -16.99 -25.82 -42.37
N SER A 39 -16.48 -24.68 -42.78
CA SER A 39 -15.36 -24.04 -42.10
C SER A 39 -15.74 -23.84 -40.62
N ALA A 40 -15.27 -24.74 -39.76
CA ALA A 40 -15.28 -24.48 -38.33
C ALA A 40 -14.35 -23.28 -38.08
N ILE A 41 -14.93 -22.12 -37.83
CA ILE A 41 -14.20 -20.98 -37.26
C ILE A 41 -13.69 -21.47 -35.91
N LEU A 42 -12.43 -21.83 -35.86
CA LEU A 42 -11.73 -22.01 -34.57
C LEU A 42 -11.88 -20.69 -33.82
N PRO A 43 -12.27 -20.72 -32.53
CA PRO A 43 -12.28 -19.50 -31.74
C PRO A 43 -10.84 -18.97 -31.78
N THR A 44 -10.70 -17.75 -32.28
CA THR A 44 -9.46 -16.96 -32.18
C THR A 44 -8.97 -17.06 -30.74
N LEU A 45 -7.71 -17.47 -30.59
CA LEU A 45 -6.98 -17.37 -29.32
C LEU A 45 -7.33 -16.01 -28.71
N ALA A 46 -7.87 -16.04 -27.49
CA ALA A 46 -8.18 -14.83 -26.76
C ALA A 46 -6.94 -13.92 -26.87
N GLU A 47 -7.14 -12.72 -27.42
CA GLU A 47 -6.11 -11.68 -27.43
C GLU A 47 -5.59 -11.61 -26.02
N ALA A 48 -4.29 -11.90 -25.83
CA ALA A 48 -3.64 -11.74 -24.55
C ALA A 48 -3.91 -10.29 -24.14
N ASN A 49 -4.63 -10.09 -23.03
CA ASN A 49 -4.92 -8.77 -22.50
C ASN A 49 -3.59 -8.04 -22.31
N VAL A 50 -3.21 -7.23 -23.28
CA VAL A 50 -2.09 -6.30 -23.13
C VAL A 50 -2.50 -5.37 -22.00
N PRO A 51 -1.76 -5.34 -20.89
CA PRO A 51 -2.13 -4.50 -19.76
C PRO A 51 -2.25 -3.05 -20.23
N VAL A 52 -3.43 -2.46 -20.11
CA VAL A 52 -3.64 -1.04 -20.41
C VAL A 52 -2.70 -0.23 -19.51
N PRO A 53 -1.86 0.68 -20.07
CA PRO A 53 -1.02 1.53 -19.25
C PRO A 53 -1.87 2.35 -18.27
N TYR A 54 -1.32 2.64 -17.09
CA TYR A 54 -2.00 3.47 -16.11
C TYR A 54 -2.27 4.88 -16.68
N ASP A 55 -3.54 5.29 -16.65
CA ASP A 55 -3.93 6.63 -17.11
C ASP A 55 -3.75 7.66 -16.00
N TRP A 56 -2.68 8.44 -16.09
CA TRP A 56 -2.36 9.53 -15.17
C TRP A 56 -3.38 10.68 -15.19
N ASN A 57 -4.20 10.78 -16.22
CA ASN A 57 -5.24 11.81 -16.38
C ASN A 57 -6.60 11.36 -15.87
N ALA A 58 -6.83 10.05 -15.73
CA ALA A 58 -8.08 9.53 -15.22
C ALA A 58 -8.33 10.06 -13.81
N THR A 59 -9.39 10.84 -13.64
CA THR A 59 -9.73 11.49 -12.37
C THR A 59 -11.19 11.19 -12.04
N PRO A 60 -11.46 10.51 -10.92
CA PRO A 60 -12.83 10.34 -10.46
C PRO A 60 -13.43 11.70 -10.06
N PRO A 61 -14.76 11.87 -10.10
CA PRO A 61 -15.42 13.06 -9.54
C PRO A 61 -14.98 13.32 -8.10
N THR A 62 -14.62 14.56 -7.78
CA THR A 62 -14.11 14.96 -6.46
C THR A 62 -15.09 15.81 -5.64
N ASP A 63 -16.23 16.15 -6.23
CA ASP A 63 -17.27 17.06 -5.71
C ASP A 63 -18.65 16.40 -5.61
N ASN A 64 -18.80 15.17 -6.09
CA ASN A 64 -20.06 14.46 -6.22
C ASN A 64 -19.93 13.00 -5.78
N ARG A 65 -20.49 12.66 -4.60
CA ARG A 65 -20.44 11.29 -4.04
C ARG A 65 -21.05 10.22 -4.97
N PRO A 66 -22.28 10.36 -5.49
CA PRO A 66 -22.82 9.38 -6.42
C PRO A 66 -21.98 9.20 -7.68
N GLY A 67 -21.54 10.29 -8.27
CA GLY A 67 -20.68 10.25 -9.47
C GLY A 67 -19.33 9.60 -9.20
N PHE A 68 -18.72 9.82 -8.02
CA PHE A 68 -17.50 9.13 -7.60
C PHE A 68 -17.74 7.62 -7.54
N ILE A 69 -18.79 7.17 -6.84
CA ILE A 69 -19.09 5.75 -6.67
C ILE A 69 -19.35 5.09 -8.03
N GLU A 70 -20.18 5.70 -8.88
CA GLU A 70 -20.48 5.20 -10.22
C GLU A 70 -19.21 5.09 -11.09
N TRP A 71 -18.35 6.13 -11.06
CA TRP A 71 -17.10 6.15 -11.80
C TRP A 71 -16.16 5.03 -11.36
N MET A 72 -15.99 4.84 -10.05
CA MET A 72 -15.09 3.82 -9.49
C MET A 72 -15.61 2.40 -9.77
N GLN A 73 -16.92 2.17 -9.63
CA GLN A 73 -17.52 0.88 -9.98
C GLN A 73 -17.33 0.56 -11.48
N LYS A 74 -17.58 1.52 -12.34
CA LYS A 74 -17.46 1.35 -13.81
C LYS A 74 -16.01 1.10 -14.24
N ASN A 75 -15.05 1.82 -13.68
CA ASN A 75 -13.66 1.80 -14.14
C ASN A 75 -12.77 0.83 -13.36
N ARG A 76 -13.14 0.44 -12.13
CA ARG A 76 -12.33 -0.39 -11.26
C ARG A 76 -13.07 -1.58 -10.62
N GLY A 77 -14.40 -1.64 -10.73
CA GLY A 77 -15.20 -2.72 -10.17
C GLY A 77 -15.19 -2.79 -8.63
N GLU A 78 -14.91 -1.68 -7.96
CA GLU A 78 -14.78 -1.63 -6.50
C GLU A 78 -16.15 -1.68 -5.80
N ASP A 79 -16.17 -2.20 -4.55
CA ASP A 79 -17.37 -2.34 -3.72
C ASP A 79 -17.94 -0.96 -3.32
N PRO A 80 -19.21 -0.65 -3.63
CA PRO A 80 -19.84 0.63 -3.32
C PRO A 80 -19.87 0.95 -1.82
N ASN A 81 -19.85 -0.06 -0.93
CA ASN A 81 -19.83 0.15 0.51
C ASN A 81 -18.50 0.78 0.95
N PHE A 82 -17.36 0.26 0.47
CA PHE A 82 -16.05 0.85 0.75
C PHE A 82 -15.87 2.19 0.03
N LEU A 83 -16.37 2.34 -1.17
CA LEU A 83 -16.37 3.62 -1.88
C LEU A 83 -17.13 4.70 -1.10
N GLY A 84 -18.28 4.35 -0.50
CA GLY A 84 -19.03 5.25 0.39
C GLY A 84 -18.20 5.70 1.60
N GLN A 85 -17.56 4.76 2.30
CA GLN A 85 -16.69 5.04 3.44
C GLN A 85 -15.47 5.87 3.04
N ARG A 86 -14.84 5.58 1.89
CA ARG A 86 -13.71 6.35 1.34
C ARG A 86 -14.12 7.79 1.06
N TRP A 87 -15.27 7.99 0.46
CA TRP A 87 -15.82 9.32 0.21
C TRP A 87 -16.08 10.09 1.50
N ASP A 88 -16.74 9.48 2.48
CA ASP A 88 -17.05 10.14 3.74
C ASP A 88 -15.76 10.51 4.49
N ARG A 89 -14.74 9.65 4.44
CA ARG A 89 -13.41 9.97 4.97
C ARG A 89 -12.72 11.08 4.18
N TYR A 90 -12.83 11.06 2.86
CA TYR A 90 -12.31 12.14 2.00
C TYR A 90 -12.90 13.51 2.38
N GLN A 91 -14.20 13.60 2.60
CA GLN A 91 -14.83 14.85 3.05
C GLN A 91 -14.30 15.31 4.42
N ALA A 92 -14.11 14.38 5.34
CA ALA A 92 -13.53 14.70 6.64
C ALA A 92 -12.09 15.24 6.51
N LEU A 93 -11.26 14.66 5.64
CA LEU A 93 -9.89 15.13 5.38
C LEU A 93 -9.86 16.54 4.76
N LEU A 94 -10.82 16.86 3.90
CA LEU A 94 -10.97 18.22 3.36
C LEU A 94 -11.33 19.22 4.46
N ALA A 95 -12.30 18.88 5.31
CA ALA A 95 -12.76 19.73 6.42
C ALA A 95 -11.66 19.99 7.45
N HIS A 96 -10.80 18.99 7.72
CA HIS A 96 -9.63 19.09 8.61
C HIS A 96 -8.40 19.69 7.96
N GLN A 97 -8.46 20.06 6.68
CA GLN A 97 -7.32 20.59 5.93
C GLN A 97 -6.10 19.65 5.91
N ASP A 98 -6.35 18.34 5.90
CA ASP A 98 -5.31 17.31 5.73
C ASP A 98 -5.04 16.98 4.25
N LEU A 99 -5.96 17.41 3.37
CA LEU A 99 -5.93 17.10 1.95
C LEU A 99 -6.32 18.35 1.13
N TRP A 100 -5.35 19.06 0.55
CA TRP A 100 -5.57 20.34 -0.14
C TRP A 100 -5.23 20.33 -1.63
N ASP A 101 -4.19 19.60 -2.08
CA ASP A 101 -3.73 19.57 -3.46
C ASP A 101 -4.61 18.67 -4.35
N LYS A 102 -4.85 19.07 -5.60
CA LYS A 102 -5.72 18.32 -6.53
C LYS A 102 -5.20 16.92 -6.86
N ARG A 103 -3.88 16.76 -7.01
CA ARG A 103 -3.26 15.46 -7.32
C ARG A 103 -3.42 14.51 -6.13
N ASN A 104 -3.21 15.03 -4.93
CA ASN A 104 -3.40 14.26 -3.71
C ASN A 104 -4.87 13.89 -3.47
N LYS A 105 -5.83 14.76 -3.77
CA LYS A 105 -7.27 14.45 -3.75
C LYS A 105 -7.61 13.28 -4.68
N ARG A 106 -7.11 13.34 -5.91
CA ARG A 106 -7.24 12.25 -6.89
C ARG A 106 -6.60 10.96 -6.37
N ALA A 107 -5.35 11.01 -5.94
CA ALA A 107 -4.58 9.85 -5.47
C ALA A 107 -5.26 9.18 -4.25
N TYR A 108 -5.76 9.96 -3.30
CA TYR A 108 -6.54 9.45 -2.16
C TYR A 108 -7.78 8.68 -2.61
N LEU A 109 -8.59 9.26 -3.51
CA LEU A 109 -9.81 8.64 -4.01
C LEU A 109 -9.55 7.38 -4.84
N LEU A 110 -8.39 7.27 -5.49
CA LEU A 110 -7.99 6.11 -6.29
C LEU A 110 -7.35 4.97 -5.47
N THR A 111 -6.98 5.21 -4.21
CA THR A 111 -6.25 4.21 -3.41
C THR A 111 -7.19 3.47 -2.46
N PRO A 112 -7.47 2.17 -2.69
CA PRO A 112 -8.39 1.35 -1.88
C PRO A 112 -7.73 0.94 -0.56
N ARG A 113 -8.00 1.69 0.52
CA ARG A 113 -7.39 1.42 1.83
C ARG A 113 -7.82 0.07 2.42
N GLU A 114 -9.02 -0.40 2.11
CA GLU A 114 -9.57 -1.71 2.50
C GLU A 114 -8.70 -2.88 2.05
N GLU A 115 -7.98 -2.77 0.95
CA GLU A 115 -7.09 -3.82 0.45
C GLU A 115 -5.78 -3.93 1.28
N PHE A 116 -5.47 -2.95 2.13
CA PHE A 116 -4.23 -2.85 2.90
C PHE A 116 -4.40 -3.05 4.41
N VAL A 117 -5.61 -3.32 4.87
CA VAL A 117 -5.91 -3.69 6.26
C VAL A 117 -5.99 -5.20 6.42
N THR A 118 -5.92 -5.68 7.67
CA THR A 118 -6.19 -7.10 7.96
C THR A 118 -7.68 -7.41 7.85
N LYS A 119 -8.03 -8.68 7.64
CA LYS A 119 -9.44 -9.12 7.63
C LYS A 119 -10.21 -8.72 8.90
N ALA A 120 -9.55 -8.72 10.04
CA ALA A 120 -10.15 -8.32 11.32
C ALA A 120 -10.47 -6.83 11.39
N ASN A 121 -9.82 -6.00 10.58
CA ASN A 121 -9.99 -4.56 10.54
C ASN A 121 -10.70 -4.06 9.27
N LEU A 122 -11.27 -4.98 8.46
CA LEU A 122 -11.84 -4.62 7.17
C LEU A 122 -12.98 -3.60 7.28
N ASP A 123 -13.90 -3.80 8.23
CA ASP A 123 -15.03 -2.89 8.47
C ASP A 123 -14.60 -1.53 9.02
N ARG A 124 -13.37 -1.45 9.52
CA ARG A 124 -12.75 -0.28 10.13
C ARG A 124 -11.76 0.44 9.21
N ALA A 125 -11.61 -0.02 7.97
CA ALA A 125 -10.56 0.45 7.05
C ALA A 125 -10.49 1.97 6.90
N TYR A 126 -11.63 2.65 6.99
CA TYR A 126 -11.74 4.11 6.85
C TYR A 126 -11.96 4.85 8.17
N GLU A 127 -11.76 4.20 9.33
CA GLU A 127 -11.75 4.89 10.63
C GLU A 127 -10.64 5.95 10.69
N TRP A 128 -10.80 6.91 11.62
CA TRP A 128 -9.84 8.00 11.77
C TRP A 128 -8.49 7.54 12.30
N HIS A 129 -8.48 6.52 13.13
CA HIS A 129 -7.32 6.04 13.86
C HIS A 129 -6.44 5.08 13.03
N TYR A 130 -5.25 4.79 13.55
CA TYR A 130 -4.40 3.71 13.05
C TYR A 130 -5.04 2.34 13.36
N LEU A 131 -4.68 1.33 12.59
CA LEU A 131 -5.17 -0.04 12.79
C LEU A 131 -3.98 -1.00 12.82
N ASP A 132 -4.05 -2.01 13.70
CA ASP A 132 -3.05 -3.06 13.76
C ASP A 132 -3.02 -3.87 12.45
N ILE A 133 -1.82 -4.16 11.97
CA ILE A 133 -1.59 -5.00 10.78
C ILE A 133 -0.75 -6.24 11.10
N GLY A 134 -0.53 -6.54 12.36
CA GLY A 134 0.37 -7.58 12.84
C GLY A 134 1.82 -7.12 12.92
N TYR A 135 2.68 -8.00 13.42
CA TYR A 135 4.11 -7.75 13.60
C TYR A 135 4.45 -6.58 14.56
N GLY A 136 3.50 -6.13 15.39
CA GLY A 136 3.67 -4.97 16.27
C GLY A 136 3.70 -3.63 15.54
N VAL A 137 3.19 -3.56 14.33
CA VAL A 137 3.13 -2.34 13.52
C VAL A 137 1.69 -2.06 13.04
N THR A 138 1.47 -0.85 12.52
CA THR A 138 0.13 -0.38 12.18
C THR A 138 0.07 0.25 10.79
N ILE A 139 -1.12 0.23 10.19
CA ILE A 139 -1.45 1.16 9.10
C ILE A 139 -1.86 2.49 9.73
N THR A 140 -1.12 3.54 9.42
CA THR A 140 -1.32 4.89 9.97
C THR A 140 -2.71 5.45 9.63
N GLY A 141 -3.28 6.26 10.53
CA GLY A 141 -4.58 6.91 10.30
C GLY A 141 -4.63 7.72 9.01
N PRO A 142 -5.79 7.76 8.31
CA PRO A 142 -5.91 8.41 7.00
C PRO A 142 -5.49 9.88 6.99
N HIS A 143 -5.75 10.62 8.08
CA HIS A 143 -5.42 12.03 8.21
C HIS A 143 -3.90 12.26 8.21
N THR A 144 -3.16 11.46 8.95
CA THR A 144 -1.69 11.58 8.99
C THR A 144 -1.08 11.22 7.65
N VAL A 145 -1.52 10.12 7.01
CA VAL A 145 -1.09 9.73 5.67
C VAL A 145 -1.35 10.86 4.67
N ALA A 146 -2.57 11.41 4.64
CA ALA A 146 -2.95 12.47 3.73
C ALA A 146 -2.09 13.74 3.94
N ARG A 147 -1.95 14.22 5.18
CA ARG A 147 -1.17 15.42 5.51
C ARG A 147 0.31 15.26 5.17
N MET A 148 0.93 14.14 5.54
CA MET A 148 2.33 13.87 5.20
C MET A 148 2.54 13.80 3.68
N THR A 149 1.64 13.13 2.94
CA THR A 149 1.74 13.01 1.48
C THR A 149 1.51 14.33 0.77
N ASN A 150 0.57 15.17 1.25
CA ASN A 150 0.43 16.53 0.70
C ASN A 150 1.66 17.40 0.98
N SER A 151 2.26 17.29 2.18
CA SER A 151 3.39 18.13 2.61
C SER A 151 4.67 17.83 1.84
N ILE A 152 4.86 16.59 1.36
CA ILE A 152 6.03 16.19 0.57
C ILE A 152 5.95 16.69 -0.88
N ASP A 153 4.76 17.03 -1.38
CA ASP A 153 4.51 17.64 -2.70
C ASP A 153 5.11 16.84 -3.87
N VAL A 154 4.69 15.58 -4.01
CA VAL A 154 5.14 14.68 -5.09
C VAL A 154 4.62 15.14 -6.44
N GLN A 155 5.50 15.24 -7.43
CA GLN A 155 5.18 15.50 -8.83
C GLN A 155 5.32 14.22 -9.66
N LEU A 156 4.61 14.14 -10.79
CA LEU A 156 4.82 13.04 -11.75
C LEU A 156 6.27 13.05 -12.25
N GLY A 157 6.91 11.89 -12.18
CA GLY A 157 8.31 11.72 -12.53
C GLY A 157 9.29 11.90 -11.37
N ASP A 158 8.85 12.40 -10.19
CA ASP A 158 9.68 12.41 -8.98
C ASP A 158 10.06 10.99 -8.55
N LYS A 159 11.31 10.78 -8.22
CA LYS A 159 11.82 9.57 -7.58
C LYS A 159 11.63 9.65 -6.08
N VAL A 160 10.74 8.82 -5.55
CA VAL A 160 10.33 8.85 -4.14
C VAL A 160 10.89 7.65 -3.41
N LEU A 161 11.52 7.88 -2.23
CA LEU A 161 11.88 6.84 -1.29
C LEU A 161 10.94 6.86 -0.08
N GLU A 162 10.33 5.72 0.22
CA GLU A 162 9.59 5.47 1.45
C GLU A 162 10.40 4.60 2.39
N ILE A 163 10.45 4.96 3.67
CA ILE A 163 11.01 4.14 4.74
C ILE A 163 9.88 3.66 5.65
N GLY A 164 9.69 2.34 5.69
CA GLY A 164 8.60 1.68 6.41
C GLY A 164 7.41 1.37 5.49
N THR A 165 7.55 0.37 4.62
CA THR A 165 6.47 -0.07 3.71
C THR A 165 5.21 -0.46 4.47
N GLY A 166 5.36 -1.18 5.60
CA GLY A 166 4.27 -1.59 6.46
C GLY A 166 3.17 -2.33 5.70
N SER A 167 1.95 -1.79 5.76
CA SER A 167 0.79 -2.32 5.04
C SER A 167 0.91 -2.20 3.51
N GLY A 168 1.70 -1.25 3.02
CA GLY A 168 1.79 -0.88 1.61
C GLY A 168 0.86 0.26 1.17
N TYR A 169 0.00 0.74 2.05
CA TYR A 169 -0.97 1.79 1.70
C TYR A 169 -0.31 3.11 1.29
N GLN A 170 0.77 3.53 1.98
CA GLN A 170 1.48 4.75 1.65
C GLN A 170 2.17 4.65 0.28
N SER A 171 2.86 3.54 -0.04
CA SER A 171 3.43 3.32 -1.37
C SER A 171 2.35 3.29 -2.45
N ALA A 172 1.21 2.63 -2.19
CA ALA A 172 0.07 2.60 -3.11
C ALA A 172 -0.52 4.00 -3.36
N TYR A 173 -0.53 4.85 -2.34
CA TYR A 173 -0.93 6.25 -2.50
C TYR A 173 0.09 7.02 -3.38
N LEU A 174 1.38 6.86 -3.09
CA LEU A 174 2.47 7.50 -3.86
C LEU A 174 2.48 7.07 -5.33
N SER A 175 2.18 5.81 -5.65
CA SER A 175 2.13 5.31 -7.02
C SER A 175 0.98 5.90 -7.86
N ASN A 176 0.01 6.57 -7.23
CA ASN A 176 -0.98 7.40 -7.90
C ASN A 176 -0.51 8.85 -8.16
N LEU A 177 0.70 9.20 -7.69
CA LEU A 177 1.33 10.53 -7.85
C LEU A 177 2.56 10.49 -8.75
N THR A 178 3.32 9.37 -8.74
CA THR A 178 4.54 9.19 -9.54
C THR A 178 4.72 7.75 -9.99
N ASP A 179 5.48 7.56 -11.06
CA ASP A 179 5.86 6.26 -11.64
C ASP A 179 7.15 5.66 -11.04
N LYS A 180 7.73 6.27 -9.99
CA LYS A 180 9.03 5.89 -9.40
C LYS A 180 8.99 5.88 -7.88
N VAL A 181 8.37 4.84 -7.31
CA VAL A 181 8.26 4.63 -5.86
C VAL A 181 9.22 3.51 -5.43
N PHE A 182 10.11 3.82 -4.51
CA PHE A 182 11.02 2.89 -3.86
C PHE A 182 10.65 2.78 -2.38
N SER A 183 10.50 1.59 -1.86
CA SER A 183 10.05 1.39 -0.48
C SER A 183 10.86 0.32 0.24
N ILE A 184 11.28 0.62 1.47
CA ILE A 184 12.10 -0.25 2.31
C ILE A 184 11.30 -0.72 3.52
N GLU A 185 11.30 -2.04 3.76
CA GLU A 185 10.73 -2.66 4.95
C GLU A 185 11.78 -3.53 5.65
N ILE A 186 11.94 -3.35 6.96
CA ILE A 186 12.90 -4.12 7.75
C ILE A 186 12.35 -5.48 8.18
N ILE A 187 11.03 -5.58 8.36
CA ILE A 187 10.34 -6.81 8.78
C ILE A 187 10.09 -7.68 7.54
N LYS A 188 11.01 -8.60 7.26
CA LYS A 188 10.99 -9.42 6.05
C LYS A 188 9.65 -10.13 5.78
N PRO A 189 8.99 -10.82 6.74
CA PRO A 189 7.69 -11.44 6.48
C PRO A 189 6.59 -10.43 6.13
N LEU A 190 6.66 -9.21 6.67
CA LEU A 190 5.75 -8.12 6.32
C LEU A 190 6.01 -7.61 4.90
N ALA A 191 7.27 -7.41 4.52
CA ALA A 191 7.67 -7.02 3.16
C ALA A 191 7.15 -8.03 2.11
N GLU A 192 7.31 -9.34 2.37
CA GLU A 192 6.84 -10.41 1.50
C GLU A 192 5.30 -10.41 1.38
N ARG A 193 4.59 -10.27 2.50
CA ARG A 193 3.12 -10.15 2.51
C ARG A 193 2.65 -8.95 1.69
N THR A 194 3.26 -7.81 1.89
CA THR A 194 2.89 -6.56 1.21
C THR A 194 3.18 -6.63 -0.29
N ARG A 195 4.31 -7.25 -0.70
CA ARG A 195 4.57 -7.51 -2.12
C ARG A 195 3.46 -8.38 -2.74
N GLY A 196 3.02 -9.42 -2.05
CA GLY A 196 1.91 -10.28 -2.50
C GLY A 196 0.58 -9.50 -2.66
N ILE A 197 0.33 -8.50 -1.80
CA ILE A 197 -0.85 -7.62 -1.95
C ILE A 197 -0.76 -6.82 -3.26
N TYR A 198 0.39 -6.19 -3.55
CA TYR A 198 0.57 -5.45 -4.80
C TYR A 198 0.42 -6.36 -6.02
N ASP A 199 1.01 -7.55 -6.03
CA ASP A 199 0.93 -8.49 -7.14
C ASP A 199 -0.50 -8.94 -7.41
N ALA A 200 -1.27 -9.20 -6.34
CA ALA A 200 -2.68 -9.53 -6.45
C ALA A 200 -3.51 -8.35 -7.00
N LEU A 201 -3.24 -7.13 -6.55
CA LEU A 201 -3.94 -5.93 -7.02
C LEU A 201 -3.56 -5.58 -8.47
N ILE A 202 -2.30 -5.73 -8.87
CA ILE A 202 -1.88 -5.58 -10.27
C ILE A 202 -2.66 -6.55 -11.18
N THR A 203 -2.86 -7.79 -10.73
CA THR A 203 -3.67 -8.77 -11.46
C THR A 203 -5.14 -8.38 -11.56
N LYS A 204 -5.68 -7.64 -10.57
CA LYS A 204 -7.03 -7.06 -10.58
C LYS A 204 -7.14 -5.77 -11.42
N GLY A 205 -6.04 -5.26 -11.99
CA GLY A 205 -6.05 -4.07 -12.86
C GLY A 205 -5.48 -2.78 -12.24
N TYR A 206 -4.96 -2.82 -11.00
CA TYR A 206 -4.27 -1.67 -10.37
C TYR A 206 -2.85 -1.55 -10.90
N THR A 207 -2.73 -1.16 -12.18
CA THR A 207 -1.45 -1.19 -12.92
C THR A 207 -0.45 -0.15 -12.42
N GLU A 208 -0.90 0.89 -11.73
CA GLU A 208 -0.07 1.89 -11.04
C GLU A 208 0.89 1.27 -10.01
N TYR A 209 0.51 0.14 -9.39
CA TYR A 209 1.37 -0.50 -8.39
C TYR A 209 2.62 -1.18 -8.99
N LYS A 210 2.71 -1.29 -10.32
CA LYS A 210 3.96 -1.66 -11.01
C LYS A 210 5.08 -0.62 -10.82
N ALA A 211 4.72 0.62 -10.49
CA ALA A 211 5.65 1.70 -10.16
C ALA A 211 6.37 1.48 -8.82
N ILE A 212 5.93 0.51 -7.99
CA ILE A 212 6.45 0.29 -6.65
C ILE A 212 7.53 -0.78 -6.68
N THR A 213 8.77 -0.37 -6.38
CA THR A 213 9.92 -1.26 -6.16
C THR A 213 10.15 -1.40 -4.65
N THR A 214 10.14 -2.63 -4.14
CA THR A 214 10.29 -2.90 -2.70
C THR A 214 11.60 -3.60 -2.39
N ARG A 215 12.17 -3.33 -1.20
CA ARG A 215 13.39 -3.98 -0.68
C ARG A 215 13.21 -4.29 0.80
N SER A 216 13.61 -5.50 1.23
CA SER A 216 13.76 -5.81 2.65
C SER A 216 15.15 -5.44 3.11
N ALA A 217 15.26 -4.36 3.92
CA ALA A 217 16.53 -3.83 4.42
C ALA A 217 16.32 -2.90 5.61
N ASP A 218 17.44 -2.44 6.23
CA ASP A 218 17.42 -1.38 7.20
C ASP A 218 17.29 -0.01 6.52
N GLY A 219 16.15 0.63 6.71
CA GLY A 219 15.82 1.93 6.11
C GLY A 219 16.68 3.09 6.60
N TYR A 220 17.42 2.95 7.74
CA TYR A 220 18.31 3.99 8.25
C TYR A 220 19.37 4.41 7.22
N TYR A 221 19.83 3.45 6.42
CA TYR A 221 20.84 3.67 5.39
C TYR A 221 20.26 4.08 4.04
N GLY A 222 18.94 4.15 3.90
CA GLY A 222 18.26 4.45 2.66
C GLY A 222 18.50 3.41 1.57
N TRP A 223 18.52 3.86 0.31
CA TRP A 223 18.75 3.01 -0.86
C TRP A 223 19.79 3.66 -1.79
N LYS A 224 21.05 3.46 -1.43
CA LYS A 224 22.20 4.15 -2.06
C LYS A 224 22.29 3.90 -3.57
N GLU A 225 21.99 2.68 -4.02
CA GLU A 225 22.08 2.28 -5.43
C GLU A 225 21.03 3.01 -6.29
N GLU A 226 19.93 3.44 -5.69
CA GLU A 226 18.85 4.15 -6.34
C GLU A 226 18.88 5.67 -6.12
N ALA A 227 19.76 6.15 -5.25
CA ALA A 227 19.91 7.59 -5.00
C ALA A 227 20.43 8.33 -6.26
N PRO A 228 20.17 9.65 -6.40
CA PRO A 228 19.46 10.49 -5.44
C PRO A 228 17.93 10.48 -5.64
N PHE A 229 17.19 10.84 -4.58
CA PHE A 229 15.73 10.93 -4.56
C PHE A 229 15.24 12.37 -4.56
N ASP A 230 14.15 12.63 -5.27
CA ASP A 230 13.46 13.94 -5.25
C ASP A 230 12.73 14.14 -3.92
N LYS A 231 12.13 13.06 -3.41
CA LYS A 231 11.33 13.03 -2.20
C LYS A 231 11.69 11.83 -1.33
N ILE A 232 11.67 12.03 -0.01
CA ILE A 232 11.82 10.95 0.97
C ILE A 232 10.69 11.06 2.01
N ILE A 233 9.93 9.99 2.23
CA ILE A 233 8.93 9.93 3.29
C ILE A 233 9.30 8.83 4.28
N VAL A 234 9.33 9.16 5.56
CA VAL A 234 9.59 8.22 6.64
C VAL A 234 8.31 8.02 7.44
N THR A 235 7.85 6.78 7.54
CA THR A 235 6.54 6.44 8.14
C THR A 235 6.65 5.88 9.56
N CYS A 236 7.83 5.91 10.15
CA CYS A 236 8.14 5.48 11.51
C CYS A 236 8.91 6.57 12.28
N GLY A 237 8.79 6.54 13.63
CA GLY A 237 9.36 7.58 14.50
C GLY A 237 10.83 7.33 14.84
N ILE A 238 11.66 8.34 14.77
CA ILE A 238 13.08 8.30 15.08
C ILE A 238 13.48 9.53 15.93
N ASP A 239 14.58 9.43 16.69
CA ASP A 239 15.07 10.52 17.55
C ASP A 239 15.82 11.63 16.79
N HIS A 240 16.31 11.37 15.60
CA HIS A 240 17.06 12.32 14.77
C HIS A 240 16.84 12.06 13.28
N ILE A 241 17.22 13.00 12.44
CA ILE A 241 17.21 12.83 10.98
C ILE A 241 18.43 12.01 10.55
N PRO A 242 18.27 10.82 9.94
CA PRO A 242 19.39 10.00 9.51
C PRO A 242 20.26 10.71 8.45
N PRO A 243 21.57 10.91 8.70
CA PRO A 243 22.46 11.54 7.72
C PRO A 243 22.48 10.87 6.34
N PRO A 244 22.42 9.52 6.23
CA PRO A 244 22.34 8.86 4.93
C PRO A 244 21.13 9.28 4.09
N LEU A 245 19.97 9.53 4.71
CA LEU A 245 18.77 9.97 4.00
C LEU A 245 18.94 11.40 3.47
N LEU A 246 19.53 12.31 4.26
CA LEU A 246 19.86 13.67 3.80
C LEU A 246 20.89 13.65 2.64
N GLN A 247 21.87 12.75 2.68
CA GLN A 247 22.85 12.60 1.60
C GLN A 247 22.19 12.13 0.30
N GLN A 248 21.20 11.24 0.40
CA GLN A 248 20.48 10.68 -0.74
C GLN A 248 19.34 11.58 -1.25
N LEU A 249 18.99 12.64 -0.51
CA LEU A 249 18.03 13.65 -0.97
C LEU A 249 18.69 14.59 -1.96
N LYS A 250 18.05 14.81 -3.11
CA LYS A 250 18.51 15.79 -4.13
C LYS A 250 18.62 17.21 -3.56
N PRO A 251 19.43 18.08 -4.19
CA PRO A 251 19.28 19.54 -4.01
C PRO A 251 17.82 19.97 -4.25
N ASN A 252 17.29 20.80 -3.39
CA ASN A 252 15.88 21.25 -3.38
C ASN A 252 14.86 20.12 -3.19
N GLY A 253 15.32 18.92 -2.83
CA GLY A 253 14.47 17.80 -2.47
C GLY A 253 13.78 18.01 -1.11
N ILE A 254 12.68 17.27 -0.91
CA ILE A 254 11.87 17.37 0.31
C ILE A 254 11.83 16.01 1.00
N MET A 255 12.05 16.01 2.32
CA MET A 255 11.80 14.86 3.19
C MET A 255 10.71 15.19 4.19
N VAL A 256 9.80 14.24 4.46
CA VAL A 256 8.85 14.30 5.57
C VAL A 256 9.17 13.15 6.52
N ILE A 257 9.40 13.47 7.81
CA ILE A 257 9.91 12.53 8.78
C ILE A 257 9.41 12.85 10.20
N PRO A 258 8.90 11.84 10.96
CA PRO A 258 8.57 11.99 12.38
C PRO A 258 9.85 11.92 13.23
N VAL A 259 10.17 13.01 13.94
CA VAL A 259 11.39 13.13 14.78
C VAL A 259 11.03 13.49 16.21
N GLY A 260 11.58 12.78 17.17
CA GLY A 260 11.40 13.04 18.59
C GLY A 260 11.34 11.78 19.44
N PRO A 261 11.11 11.91 20.75
CA PRO A 261 11.02 10.76 21.63
C PRO A 261 9.81 9.87 21.31
N PRO A 262 9.86 8.57 21.66
CA PRO A 262 8.74 7.67 21.47
C PRO A 262 7.42 8.23 22.03
N GLY A 263 6.36 8.18 21.24
CA GLY A 263 5.04 8.70 21.63
C GLY A 263 4.86 10.22 21.50
N ALA A 264 5.91 10.97 21.16
CA ALA A 264 5.84 12.43 21.04
C ALA A 264 6.73 12.95 19.90
N GLN A 265 6.57 12.39 18.69
CA GLN A 265 7.31 12.84 17.52
C GLN A 265 6.65 14.06 16.87
N HIS A 266 7.47 15.03 16.46
CA HIS A 266 7.09 16.10 15.55
C HIS A 266 7.27 15.63 14.11
N VAL A 267 6.29 15.84 13.26
CA VAL A 267 6.42 15.50 11.83
C VAL A 267 7.04 16.70 11.10
N LEU A 268 8.28 16.54 10.73
CA LEU A 268 9.05 17.60 10.09
C LEU A 268 9.03 17.46 8.57
N LYS A 269 8.74 18.58 7.89
CA LYS A 269 9.10 18.80 6.50
C LYS A 269 10.51 19.39 6.47
N VAL A 270 11.41 18.68 5.81
CA VAL A 270 12.84 18.99 5.71
C VAL A 270 13.16 19.28 4.25
N MET A 271 13.70 20.44 3.96
CA MET A 271 14.13 20.85 2.61
C MET A 271 15.65 20.98 2.58
N LYS A 272 16.30 20.39 1.59
CA LYS A 272 17.74 20.52 1.35
C LYS A 272 17.96 21.61 0.31
N GLU A 273 18.12 22.82 0.76
CA GLU A 273 18.32 23.98 -0.12
C GLU A 273 19.78 24.09 -0.56
N GLN A 274 19.99 24.38 -1.84
CA GLN A 274 21.32 24.65 -2.40
C GLN A 274 21.43 26.14 -2.71
N ALA A 275 22.42 26.80 -2.10
CA ALA A 275 22.76 28.18 -2.40
C ALA A 275 23.50 28.31 -3.75
N ALA A 276 23.58 29.53 -4.28
CA ALA A 276 24.24 29.82 -5.55
C ALA A 276 25.75 29.47 -5.56
N ASP A 277 26.39 29.45 -4.39
CA ASP A 277 27.79 29.08 -4.21
C ASP A 277 28.00 27.55 -4.11
N GLY A 278 26.90 26.76 -4.22
CA GLY A 278 26.92 25.30 -4.13
C GLY A 278 26.86 24.76 -2.69
N THR A 279 26.82 25.61 -1.67
CA THR A 279 26.62 25.17 -0.29
C THR A 279 25.20 24.69 -0.04
N PHE A 280 25.01 23.80 0.95
CA PHE A 280 23.70 23.27 1.31
C PHE A 280 23.29 23.75 2.70
N SER A 281 22.02 24.14 2.79
CA SER A 281 21.33 24.35 4.06
C SER A 281 20.17 23.37 4.22
N VAL A 282 19.74 23.16 5.46
CA VAL A 282 18.60 22.30 5.79
C VAL A 282 17.56 23.15 6.50
N VAL A 283 16.46 23.43 5.80
CA VAL A 283 15.31 24.13 6.36
C VAL A 283 14.30 23.13 6.89
N ARG A 284 13.74 23.37 8.07
CA ARG A 284 12.78 22.50 8.75
C ARG A 284 11.53 23.27 9.12
N SER A 285 10.37 22.65 8.93
CA SER A 285 9.10 23.14 9.44
C SER A 285 8.27 21.97 9.99
N ASP A 286 7.57 22.21 11.09
CA ASP A 286 6.66 21.22 11.66
C ASP A 286 5.31 21.32 10.96
N ILE A 287 4.86 20.23 10.33
CA ILE A 287 3.59 20.21 9.58
C ILE A 287 2.35 20.17 10.48
N TYR A 288 2.52 19.95 11.78
CA TYR A 288 1.47 19.99 12.80
C TYR A 288 1.61 21.17 13.76
N HIS A 289 2.47 22.15 13.44
CA HIS A 289 2.60 23.43 14.16
C HIS A 289 2.83 23.27 15.67
N GLY A 290 3.64 22.31 16.07
CA GLY A 290 3.97 22.01 17.46
C GLY A 290 3.19 20.83 18.05
N GLY A 291 2.20 20.31 17.33
CA GLY A 291 1.52 19.06 17.71
C GLY A 291 2.43 17.86 17.56
N THR A 292 2.31 16.90 18.49
CA THR A 292 3.09 15.67 18.44
C THR A 292 2.19 14.47 18.16
N LEU A 293 2.77 13.45 17.52
CA LEU A 293 2.12 12.19 17.19
C LEU A 293 2.94 11.01 17.70
N SER A 294 2.31 9.86 17.87
CA SER A 294 2.98 8.60 18.16
C SER A 294 3.09 7.77 16.88
N PHE A 295 4.32 7.38 16.54
CA PHE A 295 4.63 6.50 15.42
C PHE A 295 5.23 5.19 15.92
N VAL A 296 5.07 4.12 15.14
CA VAL A 296 5.85 2.89 15.31
C VAL A 296 7.34 3.24 15.30
N PRO A 297 8.14 2.72 16.26
CA PRO A 297 9.56 3.04 16.34
C PRO A 297 10.33 2.61 15.10
N PHE A 298 11.28 3.45 14.70
CA PHE A 298 12.26 3.10 13.68
C PHE A 298 13.19 2.01 14.23
N THR A 299 13.19 0.82 13.62
CA THR A 299 13.99 -0.31 14.05
C THR A 299 15.24 -0.45 13.18
N LYS A 300 16.41 -0.71 13.81
CA LYS A 300 17.67 -1.02 13.13
C LYS A 300 17.95 -2.52 13.19
N LEU A 301 18.55 -3.08 12.14
CA LEU A 301 19.05 -4.46 12.17
C LEU A 301 20.08 -4.60 13.30
N GLY A 302 19.85 -5.53 14.24
CA GLY A 302 20.68 -5.74 15.43
C GLY A 302 20.26 -4.94 16.68
N GLY A 303 19.24 -4.10 16.60
CA GLY A 303 18.56 -3.56 17.76
C GLY A 303 17.73 -4.63 18.47
N ALA A 304 17.67 -4.58 19.81
CA ALA A 304 16.85 -5.48 20.62
C ALA A 304 15.41 -5.52 20.04
N GLY A 305 14.91 -6.74 19.87
CA GLY A 305 13.62 -6.99 19.23
C GLY A 305 12.49 -6.15 19.82
N ILE A 306 11.47 -5.95 19.02
CA ILE A 306 10.22 -5.28 19.39
C ILE A 306 9.63 -5.99 20.61
N THR A 307 10.01 -5.56 21.81
CA THR A 307 9.35 -5.90 23.05
C THR A 307 8.60 -4.65 23.53
N GLY A 308 7.57 -4.30 22.80
CA GLY A 308 6.58 -3.31 23.19
C GLY A 308 5.23 -4.00 23.22
N THR A 309 4.86 -4.62 24.33
CA THR A 309 3.47 -4.91 24.64
C THR A 309 2.76 -3.57 24.78
N HIS A 310 2.04 -3.13 23.74
CA HIS A 310 1.02 -2.13 23.91
C HIS A 310 -0.13 -2.79 24.69
N ASN A 311 -0.10 -2.69 26.01
CA ASN A 311 -1.32 -2.76 26.80
C ASN A 311 -2.06 -1.46 26.49
N GLY A 312 -3.20 -1.61 25.78
CA GLY A 312 -4.13 -0.51 25.62
C GLY A 312 -4.74 -0.15 26.98
N ASP A 313 -4.79 1.13 27.22
CA ASP A 313 -5.80 1.81 28.02
C ASP A 313 -6.34 2.97 27.18
#